data_9a9a69b47abc0d9ee2676d08eb6c05fd
#
_entry.id   9a9a69b47abc0d9ee2676d08eb6c05fd
#
_cell.length_a   1.000
_cell.length_b   1.000
_cell.length_c   1.000
_cell.angle_alpha   90.00
_cell.angle_beta   90.00
_cell.angle_gamma   90.00
#
_symmetry.space_group_name_H-M   'P 1'
#
loop_
_entity.id
_entity.type
_entity.pdbx_description
1 polymer ?
#
loop_
_entity_poly.entity_id
_entity_poly.type
_entity_poly.pdbx_seq_one_letter_code
_entity_poly.pdbx_strand_id
1 'polypeptide(L)'
;RQRQMCIRDRYWHMQKDDHNFMVERGVALHKMIRLVTASTINGGYLNFMGNEFGHPEWIDFPREGNGWSHKYARRQWDLVDNMDLKYHFLGDFDREMLELIRSVKNFQSTPIQKVWDNDGDQILAYMRKDLVFVFNFNPTKSFADYGFLVPKGEYEVVLNTDANRFGGFGLADDTIHHFTQFDPLYKKEKKEWLKLYIPARSAVVLKKVKKAK
;
A
#
# COMPACT_ATOMS: atom_id res chain seq x y z
N ARG A 1 8.90 -17.68 -18.90
CA ARG A 1 7.94 -17.00 -19.81
C ARG A 1 7.07 -15.95 -19.07
N GLN A 2 6.50 -16.23 -17.91
CA GLN A 2 5.70 -15.23 -17.15
C GLN A 2 6.50 -14.01 -16.68
N ARG A 3 7.75 -14.19 -16.21
CA ARG A 3 8.63 -13.07 -15.84
C ARG A 3 8.96 -12.14 -17.00
N GLN A 4 9.14 -12.68 -18.22
CA GLN A 4 9.39 -11.87 -19.40
C GLN A 4 8.15 -11.08 -19.86
N MET A 5 6.94 -11.62 -19.69
CA MET A 5 5.69 -10.89 -19.95
C MET A 5 5.54 -9.69 -19.02
N CYS A 6 5.73 -9.87 -17.72
CA CYS A 6 5.63 -8.76 -16.75
C CYS A 6 6.64 -7.64 -17.00
N ILE A 7 7.84 -7.95 -17.45
CA ILE A 7 8.86 -6.96 -17.81
C ILE A 7 8.45 -6.20 -19.07
N ARG A 8 8.01 -6.90 -20.12
CA ARG A 8 7.52 -6.28 -21.36
C ARG A 8 6.32 -5.36 -21.11
N ASP A 9 5.35 -5.80 -20.33
CA ASP A 9 4.15 -5.01 -20.06
C ASP A 9 4.48 -3.72 -19.31
N ARG A 10 5.43 -3.75 -18.37
CA ARG A 10 5.88 -2.54 -17.65
C ARG A 10 6.63 -1.54 -18.55
N TYR A 11 7.28 -1.96 -19.62
CA TYR A 11 7.90 -1.04 -20.56
C TYR A 11 6.88 -0.37 -21.49
N TRP A 12 5.87 -1.12 -21.94
CA TRP A 12 4.97 -0.66 -22.99
C TRP A 12 3.71 0.03 -22.46
N HIS A 13 3.28 -0.28 -21.23
CA HIS A 13 2.01 0.15 -20.67
C HIS A 13 2.15 1.00 -19.39
N MET A 14 3.31 1.64 -19.21
CA MET A 14 3.53 2.54 -18.06
C MET A 14 3.31 4.02 -18.42
N GLN A 15 2.81 4.34 -19.61
CA GLN A 15 2.36 5.69 -19.92
C GLN A 15 1.16 6.05 -19.00
N LYS A 16 1.10 7.29 -18.55
CA LYS A 16 0.11 7.76 -17.58
C LYS A 16 -1.31 7.48 -18.02
N ASP A 17 -1.61 7.70 -19.30
CA ASP A 17 -2.94 7.58 -19.89
C ASP A 17 -3.21 6.20 -20.51
N ASP A 18 -2.30 5.26 -20.37
CA ASP A 18 -2.50 3.88 -20.85
C ASP A 18 -3.23 3.05 -19.78
N HIS A 19 -4.47 2.70 -20.05
CA HIS A 19 -5.33 1.92 -19.14
C HIS A 19 -5.19 0.42 -19.38
N ASN A 20 -4.00 -0.12 -19.15
CA ASN A 20 -3.77 -1.56 -19.18
C ASN A 20 -4.09 -2.18 -17.81
N PHE A 21 -5.16 -2.99 -17.75
CA PHE A 21 -5.64 -3.62 -16.51
C PHE A 21 -4.56 -4.44 -15.79
N MET A 22 -3.69 -5.14 -16.50
CA MET A 22 -2.63 -5.96 -15.90
C MET A 22 -1.58 -5.08 -15.20
N VAL A 23 -1.23 -3.96 -15.82
CA VAL A 23 -0.27 -2.99 -15.26
C VAL A 23 -0.88 -2.26 -14.07
N GLU A 24 -2.11 -1.78 -14.18
CA GLU A 24 -2.83 -1.12 -13.06
C GLU A 24 -2.95 -2.03 -11.85
N ARG A 25 -3.29 -3.30 -12.08
CA ARG A 25 -3.30 -4.32 -11.02
C ARG A 25 -1.91 -4.53 -10.41
N GLY A 26 -0.87 -4.56 -11.24
CA GLY A 26 0.52 -4.68 -10.80
C GLY A 26 0.97 -3.48 -9.95
N VAL A 27 0.60 -2.26 -10.36
CA VAL A 27 0.87 -1.01 -9.62
C VAL A 27 0.17 -1.00 -8.26
N ALA A 28 -1.13 -1.39 -8.23
CA ALA A 28 -1.88 -1.48 -6.97
C ALA A 28 -1.25 -2.48 -6.01
N LEU A 29 -0.95 -3.70 -6.49
CA LEU A 29 -0.35 -4.75 -5.68
C LEU A 29 1.06 -4.39 -5.21
N HIS A 30 1.86 -3.71 -6.03
CA HIS A 30 3.19 -3.23 -5.67
C HIS A 30 3.13 -2.32 -4.43
N LYS A 31 2.24 -1.31 -4.43
CA LYS A 31 2.03 -0.41 -3.29
C LYS A 31 1.64 -1.18 -2.02
N MET A 32 0.72 -2.14 -2.14
CA MET A 32 0.26 -2.95 -1.01
C MET A 32 1.38 -3.83 -0.43
N ILE A 33 2.18 -4.49 -1.29
CA ILE A 33 3.31 -5.32 -0.86
C ILE A 33 4.35 -4.47 -0.13
N ARG A 34 4.68 -3.30 -0.65
CA ARG A 34 5.61 -2.39 0.00
C ARG A 34 5.09 -1.95 1.36
N LEU A 35 3.82 -1.56 1.44
CA LEU A 35 3.19 -1.12 2.69
C LEU A 35 3.16 -2.23 3.74
N VAL A 36 2.72 -3.45 3.39
CA VAL A 36 2.69 -4.56 4.36
C VAL A 36 4.09 -4.91 4.82
N THR A 37 5.07 -4.94 3.92
CA THR A 37 6.46 -5.23 4.28
C THR A 37 7.03 -4.19 5.23
N ALA A 38 6.92 -2.90 4.89
CA ALA A 38 7.48 -1.81 5.69
C ALA A 38 6.78 -1.67 7.06
N SER A 39 5.49 -1.95 7.14
CA SER A 39 4.71 -1.80 8.36
C SER A 39 4.75 -3.02 9.30
N THR A 40 5.14 -4.20 8.80
CA THR A 40 5.23 -5.42 9.63
C THR A 40 6.64 -5.76 10.10
N ILE A 41 7.66 -5.21 9.49
CA ILE A 41 9.05 -5.52 9.83
C ILE A 41 9.43 -4.99 11.22
N ASN A 42 10.18 -5.78 11.99
CA ASN A 42 10.72 -5.42 13.30
C ASN A 42 12.20 -5.06 13.19
N GLY A 43 12.54 -4.04 12.44
CA GLY A 43 13.93 -3.65 12.18
C GLY A 43 14.04 -2.71 11.01
N GLY A 44 15.22 -2.67 10.40
CA GLY A 44 15.46 -1.84 9.22
C GLY A 44 14.71 -2.35 7.99
N TYR A 45 14.06 -1.46 7.27
CA TYR A 45 13.48 -1.75 5.96
C TYR A 45 14.55 -1.60 4.89
N LEU A 46 15.02 -2.73 4.37
CA LEU A 46 16.00 -2.73 3.29
C LEU A 46 15.29 -2.64 1.94
N ASN A 47 15.57 -1.57 1.22
CA ASN A 47 15.11 -1.39 -0.15
C ASN A 47 16.27 -1.56 -1.12
N PHE A 48 16.08 -2.36 -2.17
CA PHE A 48 17.02 -2.42 -3.26
C PHE A 48 16.71 -1.31 -4.26
N MET A 49 17.73 -0.57 -4.69
CA MET A 49 17.59 0.61 -5.58
C MET A 49 16.72 0.31 -6.79
N GLY A 50 15.72 1.15 -7.03
CA GLY A 50 14.73 1.01 -8.09
C GLY A 50 13.47 0.25 -7.71
N ASN A 51 13.44 -0.49 -6.59
CA ASN A 51 12.22 -1.16 -6.14
C ASN A 51 11.16 -0.16 -5.68
N GLU A 52 11.56 1.00 -5.16
CA GLU A 52 10.68 2.07 -4.69
C GLU A 52 9.73 2.57 -5.78
N PHE A 53 10.16 2.61 -7.02
CA PHE A 53 9.34 2.99 -8.16
C PHE A 53 9.03 1.83 -9.14
N GLY A 54 9.43 0.60 -8.78
CA GLY A 54 9.13 -0.58 -9.60
C GLY A 54 9.89 -0.65 -10.92
N HIS A 55 11.21 -0.31 -10.88
CA HIS A 55 12.10 -0.38 -12.05
C HIS A 55 11.87 -1.67 -12.85
N PRO A 56 11.63 -1.61 -14.17
CA PRO A 56 11.18 -2.75 -14.95
C PRO A 56 12.27 -3.79 -15.23
N GLU A 57 13.54 -3.39 -15.20
CA GLU A 57 14.66 -4.28 -15.50
C GLU A 57 15.20 -4.96 -14.24
N TRP A 58 15.62 -6.20 -14.44
CA TRP A 58 16.44 -6.91 -13.46
C TRP A 58 17.79 -6.23 -13.30
N ILE A 59 18.54 -6.59 -12.27
CA ILE A 59 19.91 -6.15 -12.10
C ILE A 59 20.85 -7.30 -12.47
N ASP A 60 21.90 -7.00 -13.24
CA ASP A 60 22.99 -7.92 -13.53
C ASP A 60 24.30 -7.14 -13.47
N PHE A 61 25.06 -7.40 -12.41
CA PHE A 61 26.36 -6.74 -12.23
C PHE A 61 27.40 -7.30 -13.20
N PRO A 62 28.44 -6.50 -13.56
CA PRO A 62 29.52 -6.96 -14.43
C PRO A 62 30.15 -8.24 -13.89
N ARG A 63 30.20 -9.25 -14.73
CA ARG A 63 30.82 -10.57 -14.44
C ARG A 63 31.28 -11.23 -15.73
N GLU A 64 32.11 -12.24 -15.66
CA GLU A 64 32.63 -12.96 -16.83
C GLU A 64 31.49 -13.44 -17.77
N GLY A 65 30.45 -14.04 -17.21
CA GLY A 65 29.32 -14.59 -17.97
C GLY A 65 28.46 -13.58 -18.75
N ASN A 66 28.62 -12.28 -18.52
CA ASN A 66 27.96 -11.21 -19.30
C ASN A 66 28.97 -10.26 -19.99
N GLY A 67 30.23 -10.70 -20.13
CA GLY A 67 31.29 -9.91 -20.77
C GLY A 67 31.59 -8.61 -20.03
N TRP A 68 31.50 -8.61 -18.71
CA TRP A 68 31.72 -7.43 -17.84
C TRP A 68 30.81 -6.24 -18.17
N SER A 69 29.63 -6.49 -18.68
CA SER A 69 28.67 -5.47 -19.11
C SER A 69 28.05 -4.73 -17.93
N HIS A 70 28.02 -3.40 -18.02
CA HIS A 70 27.32 -2.51 -17.09
C HIS A 70 25.86 -2.21 -17.47
N LYS A 71 25.37 -2.77 -18.60
CA LYS A 71 24.07 -2.45 -19.16
C LYS A 71 22.93 -2.56 -18.15
N TYR A 72 22.88 -3.64 -17.39
CA TYR A 72 21.83 -3.90 -16.39
C TYR A 72 22.26 -3.60 -14.95
N ALA A 73 23.46 -3.08 -14.74
CA ALA A 73 23.91 -2.64 -13.42
C ALA A 73 23.42 -1.23 -13.05
N ARG A 74 22.97 -0.46 -14.04
CA ARG A 74 22.49 0.90 -13.85
C ARG A 74 20.98 0.94 -13.71
N ARG A 75 20.48 1.89 -12.89
CA ARG A 75 19.06 2.20 -12.79
C ARG A 75 18.73 3.41 -13.66
N GLN A 76 17.59 3.33 -14.33
CA GLN A 76 17.06 4.42 -15.16
C GLN A 76 16.20 5.31 -14.25
N TRP A 77 16.83 6.27 -13.56
CA TRP A 77 16.15 7.18 -12.64
C TRP A 77 15.23 8.16 -13.35
N ASP A 78 15.49 8.46 -14.61
CA ASP A 78 14.64 9.24 -15.49
C ASP A 78 13.22 8.66 -15.63
N LEU A 79 13.02 7.36 -15.40
CA LEU A 79 11.70 6.75 -15.40
C LEU A 79 10.80 7.27 -14.26
N VAL A 80 11.35 7.48 -13.08
CA VAL A 80 10.58 7.98 -11.92
C VAL A 80 10.41 9.50 -11.98
N ASP A 81 11.35 10.20 -12.61
CA ASP A 81 11.31 11.66 -12.77
C ASP A 81 10.37 12.10 -13.91
N ASN A 82 10.01 11.17 -14.81
CA ASN A 82 9.11 11.46 -15.92
C ASN A 82 7.64 11.38 -15.48
N MET A 83 6.96 12.53 -15.45
CA MET A 83 5.57 12.67 -15.04
C MET A 83 4.54 12.11 -16.05
N ASP A 84 4.97 11.73 -17.26
CA ASP A 84 4.13 11.06 -18.25
C ASP A 84 4.12 9.54 -18.06
N LEU A 85 4.90 9.02 -17.10
CA LEU A 85 4.98 7.60 -16.78
C LEU A 85 4.43 7.31 -15.38
N LYS A 86 3.84 6.13 -15.21
CA LYS A 86 3.25 5.70 -13.93
C LYS A 86 4.28 5.41 -12.83
N TYR A 87 5.58 5.38 -13.13
CA TYR A 87 6.62 5.10 -12.14
C TYR A 87 6.67 6.14 -11.02
N HIS A 88 6.40 7.42 -11.31
CA HIS A 88 6.39 8.47 -10.31
C HIS A 88 5.32 8.21 -9.22
N PHE A 89 4.15 7.64 -9.56
CA PHE A 89 3.11 7.29 -8.60
C PHE A 89 3.61 6.28 -7.55
N LEU A 90 4.44 5.33 -7.96
CA LEU A 90 5.04 4.35 -7.05
C LEU A 90 6.10 5.01 -6.17
N GLY A 91 6.94 5.86 -6.74
CA GLY A 91 7.97 6.60 -6.00
C GLY A 91 7.37 7.56 -4.97
N ASP A 92 6.30 8.28 -5.34
CA ASP A 92 5.58 9.18 -4.45
C ASP A 92 4.89 8.43 -3.31
N PHE A 93 4.26 7.30 -3.61
CA PHE A 93 3.67 6.44 -2.60
C PHE A 93 4.73 5.91 -1.61
N ASP A 94 5.86 5.44 -2.10
CA ASP A 94 6.95 4.93 -1.25
C ASP A 94 7.49 6.00 -0.31
N ARG A 95 7.64 7.22 -0.81
CA ARG A 95 8.08 8.39 -0.03
C ARG A 95 7.09 8.69 1.10
N GLU A 96 5.79 8.87 0.79
CA GLU A 96 4.78 9.16 1.80
C GLU A 96 4.63 8.02 2.83
N MET A 97 4.71 6.77 2.38
CA MET A 97 4.70 5.60 3.27
C MET A 97 5.86 5.64 4.28
N LEU A 98 7.07 5.92 3.81
CA LEU A 98 8.26 6.00 4.68
C LEU A 98 8.20 7.21 5.62
N GLU A 99 7.70 8.35 5.16
CA GLU A 99 7.48 9.54 5.97
C GLU A 99 6.47 9.27 7.09
N LEU A 100 5.35 8.61 6.77
CA LEU A 100 4.36 8.20 7.76
C LEU A 100 4.98 7.30 8.83
N ILE A 101 5.71 6.26 8.43
CA ILE A 101 6.35 5.32 9.37
C ILE A 101 7.38 6.05 10.26
N ARG A 102 8.19 6.93 9.68
CA ARG A 102 9.20 7.73 10.42
C ARG A 102 8.56 8.72 11.39
N SER A 103 7.38 9.24 11.08
CA SER A 103 6.66 10.18 11.95
C SER A 103 6.20 9.57 13.27
N VAL A 104 6.09 8.22 13.33
CA VAL A 104 5.63 7.49 14.52
C VAL A 104 6.82 7.03 15.35
N LYS A 105 7.05 7.68 16.49
CA LYS A 105 8.15 7.35 17.40
C LYS A 105 8.10 5.88 17.83
N ASN A 106 9.23 5.18 17.75
CA ASN A 106 9.36 3.76 18.12
C ASN A 106 8.43 2.81 17.36
N PHE A 107 8.08 3.15 16.12
CA PHE A 107 7.19 2.34 15.29
C PHE A 107 7.70 0.89 15.20
N GLN A 108 8.96 0.70 14.80
CA GLN A 108 9.53 -0.62 14.53
C GLN A 108 9.70 -1.51 15.77
N SER A 109 9.85 -0.91 16.96
CA SER A 109 9.93 -1.64 18.24
C SER A 109 8.58 -1.94 18.88
N THR A 110 7.49 -1.43 18.30
CA THR A 110 6.13 -1.68 18.79
C THR A 110 5.60 -2.98 18.22
N PRO A 111 5.07 -3.90 19.02
CA PRO A 111 4.48 -5.13 18.52
C PRO A 111 3.23 -4.85 17.66
N ILE A 112 3.02 -5.73 16.70
CA ILE A 112 1.84 -5.73 15.84
C ILE A 112 0.70 -6.42 16.59
N GLN A 113 -0.48 -5.80 16.58
CA GLN A 113 -1.71 -6.38 17.11
C GLN A 113 -2.64 -6.72 15.96
N LYS A 114 -2.88 -8.01 15.74
CA LYS A 114 -3.85 -8.44 14.73
C LYS A 114 -5.25 -7.96 15.13
N VAL A 115 -5.94 -7.31 14.21
CA VAL A 115 -7.32 -6.85 14.35
C VAL A 115 -8.27 -7.82 13.68
N TRP A 116 -7.97 -8.21 12.44
CA TRP A 116 -8.82 -9.08 11.64
C TRP A 116 -8.02 -9.77 10.53
N ASP A 117 -8.38 -11.00 10.23
CA ASP A 117 -7.95 -11.73 9.04
C ASP A 117 -9.12 -12.59 8.53
N ASN A 118 -9.32 -12.57 7.22
CA ASN A 118 -10.32 -13.39 6.54
C ASN A 118 -9.78 -13.82 5.18
N ASP A 119 -9.43 -15.09 5.08
CA ASP A 119 -8.87 -15.67 3.84
C ASP A 119 -9.90 -15.71 2.71
N GLY A 120 -11.18 -15.95 3.03
CA GLY A 120 -12.26 -15.99 2.05
C GLY A 120 -12.52 -14.65 1.37
N ASP A 121 -12.47 -13.58 2.14
CA ASP A 121 -12.59 -12.20 1.64
C ASP A 121 -11.24 -11.61 1.21
N GLN A 122 -10.12 -12.24 1.58
CA GLN A 122 -8.75 -11.77 1.39
C GLN A 122 -8.49 -10.41 2.06
N ILE A 123 -9.04 -10.23 3.26
CA ILE A 123 -8.92 -9.04 4.08
C ILE A 123 -7.93 -9.29 5.21
N LEU A 124 -7.01 -8.35 5.42
CA LEU A 124 -6.09 -8.33 6.55
C LEU A 124 -6.15 -6.96 7.22
N ALA A 125 -6.28 -6.94 8.56
CA ALA A 125 -6.18 -5.72 9.33
C ALA A 125 -5.38 -5.93 10.61
N TYR A 126 -4.52 -4.98 10.93
CA TYR A 126 -3.73 -4.97 12.15
C TYR A 126 -3.47 -3.54 12.64
N MET A 127 -3.12 -3.43 13.89
CA MET A 127 -2.70 -2.18 14.50
C MET A 127 -1.22 -2.22 14.85
N ARG A 128 -0.58 -1.07 14.70
CA ARG A 128 0.76 -0.82 15.21
C ARG A 128 0.83 0.61 15.73
N LYS A 129 1.02 0.79 17.05
CA LYS A 129 0.83 2.09 17.71
C LYS A 129 -0.62 2.60 17.56
N ASP A 130 -0.74 3.85 17.10
CA ASP A 130 -2.00 4.55 16.83
C ASP A 130 -2.45 4.42 15.36
N LEU A 131 -1.76 3.60 14.58
CA LEU A 131 -2.09 3.32 13.19
C LEU A 131 -2.86 2.00 13.05
N VAL A 132 -3.91 2.03 12.26
CA VAL A 132 -4.69 0.86 11.82
C VAL A 132 -4.42 0.66 10.33
N PHE A 133 -3.88 -0.48 9.99
CA PHE A 133 -3.60 -0.90 8.62
C PHE A 133 -4.69 -1.86 8.17
N VAL A 134 -5.33 -1.56 7.05
CA VAL A 134 -6.39 -2.39 6.45
C VAL A 134 -6.05 -2.67 5.00
N PHE A 135 -6.03 -3.94 4.62
CA PHE A 135 -5.72 -4.41 3.28
C PHE A 135 -6.88 -5.20 2.71
N ASN A 136 -7.24 -4.93 1.47
CA ASN A 136 -8.10 -5.76 0.65
C ASN A 136 -7.28 -6.31 -0.52
N PHE A 137 -6.81 -7.54 -0.38
CA PHE A 137 -6.05 -8.24 -1.43
C PHE A 137 -6.96 -8.88 -2.48
N ASN A 138 -8.29 -8.82 -2.31
CA ASN A 138 -9.21 -9.39 -3.26
C ASN A 138 -9.08 -8.70 -4.62
N PRO A 139 -8.92 -9.45 -5.72
CA PRO A 139 -8.66 -8.86 -7.03
C PRO A 139 -9.87 -8.16 -7.65
N THR A 140 -11.08 -8.44 -7.19
CA THR A 140 -12.31 -7.97 -7.85
C THR A 140 -13.39 -7.48 -6.90
N LYS A 141 -13.36 -7.90 -5.62
CA LYS A 141 -14.43 -7.62 -4.68
C LYS A 141 -14.10 -6.45 -3.77
N SER A 142 -14.89 -5.39 -3.86
CA SER A 142 -14.92 -4.30 -2.90
C SER A 142 -15.96 -4.59 -1.81
N PHE A 143 -15.73 -4.07 -0.61
CA PHE A 143 -16.61 -4.29 0.52
C PHE A 143 -17.12 -2.95 1.07
N ALA A 144 -18.44 -2.84 1.21
CA ALA A 144 -19.08 -1.74 1.90
C ALA A 144 -19.28 -2.09 3.38
N ASP A 145 -19.12 -1.10 4.25
CA ASP A 145 -19.38 -1.24 5.70
C ASP A 145 -18.65 -2.41 6.37
N TYR A 146 -17.44 -2.73 5.92
CA TYR A 146 -16.65 -3.80 6.53
C TYR A 146 -16.17 -3.37 7.92
N GLY A 147 -16.54 -4.13 8.93
CA GLY A 147 -16.34 -3.76 10.34
C GLY A 147 -15.04 -4.29 10.93
N PHE A 148 -14.31 -3.43 11.64
CA PHE A 148 -13.10 -3.76 12.38
C PHE A 148 -13.24 -3.38 13.84
N LEU A 149 -12.85 -4.29 14.74
CA LEU A 149 -12.86 -4.02 16.18
C LEU A 149 -11.57 -3.31 16.58
N VAL A 150 -11.65 -2.00 16.76
CA VAL A 150 -10.53 -1.12 17.14
C VAL A 150 -10.88 -0.30 18.38
N PRO A 151 -9.92 0.35 19.06
CA PRO A 151 -10.19 1.21 20.20
C PRO A 151 -11.17 2.33 19.83
N LYS A 152 -12.20 2.51 20.67
CA LYS A 152 -13.23 3.56 20.50
C LYS A 152 -12.63 4.92 20.17
N GLY A 153 -13.16 5.58 19.14
CA GLY A 153 -12.74 6.93 18.77
C GLY A 153 -13.06 7.33 17.36
N GLU A 154 -12.42 8.42 17.00
CA GLU A 154 -12.40 9.02 15.68
C GLU A 154 -11.09 8.67 14.99
N TYR A 155 -11.15 8.41 13.68
CA TYR A 155 -10.02 8.00 12.85
C TYR A 155 -10.00 8.81 11.56
N GLU A 156 -8.82 9.29 11.19
CA GLU A 156 -8.53 9.94 9.92
C GLU A 156 -7.73 9.01 9.00
N VAL A 157 -7.95 9.07 7.70
CA VAL A 157 -7.13 8.36 6.73
C VAL A 157 -5.83 9.13 6.53
N VAL A 158 -4.70 8.49 6.80
CA VAL A 158 -3.36 9.09 6.67
C VAL A 158 -2.58 8.58 5.47
N LEU A 159 -2.98 7.44 4.90
CA LEU A 159 -2.42 6.90 3.66
C LEU A 159 -3.47 6.01 2.97
N ASN A 160 -3.64 6.20 1.65
CA ASN A 160 -4.57 5.40 0.84
C ASN A 160 -3.87 5.02 -0.47
N THR A 161 -3.67 3.71 -0.69
CA THR A 161 -3.01 3.22 -1.92
C THR A 161 -3.82 3.46 -3.18
N ASP A 162 -5.14 3.67 -3.05
CA ASP A 162 -6.06 3.94 -4.15
C ASP A 162 -6.27 5.44 -4.43
N ALA A 163 -5.58 6.32 -3.71
CA ALA A 163 -5.66 7.76 -3.96
C ALA A 163 -5.14 8.13 -5.36
N ASN A 164 -5.81 9.08 -6.01
CA ASN A 164 -5.47 9.53 -7.38
C ASN A 164 -4.02 10.02 -7.48
N ARG A 165 -3.48 10.65 -6.42
CA ARG A 165 -2.09 11.12 -6.37
C ARG A 165 -1.05 10.00 -6.46
N PHE A 166 -1.46 8.75 -6.25
CA PHE A 166 -0.64 7.54 -6.41
C PHE A 166 -1.08 6.68 -7.59
N GLY A 167 -1.79 7.27 -8.57
CA GLY A 167 -2.29 6.54 -9.73
C GLY A 167 -3.35 5.49 -9.41
N GLY A 168 -4.07 5.67 -8.30
CA GLY A 168 -5.26 4.89 -7.96
C GLY A 168 -6.52 5.47 -8.60
N PHE A 169 -7.64 4.81 -8.36
CA PHE A 169 -8.95 5.19 -8.93
C PHE A 169 -9.74 6.17 -8.04
N GLY A 170 -9.27 6.44 -6.81
CA GLY A 170 -9.94 7.32 -5.88
C GLY A 170 -11.33 6.85 -5.46
N LEU A 171 -11.54 5.54 -5.37
CA LEU A 171 -12.85 4.94 -5.07
C LEU A 171 -13.27 5.16 -3.61
N ALA A 172 -12.33 5.39 -2.71
CA ALA A 172 -12.59 5.73 -1.31
C ALA A 172 -12.12 7.15 -1.04
N ASP A 173 -13.01 7.97 -0.45
CA ASP A 173 -12.67 9.32 -0.03
C ASP A 173 -11.77 9.27 1.21
N ASP A 174 -10.56 9.80 1.08
CA ASP A 174 -9.55 9.85 2.14
C ASP A 174 -9.59 11.15 2.97
N THR A 175 -10.52 12.04 2.68
CA THR A 175 -10.71 13.30 3.41
C THR A 175 -11.71 13.20 4.56
N ILE A 176 -12.50 12.13 4.61
CA ILE A 176 -13.53 11.93 5.62
C ILE A 176 -12.97 11.31 6.89
N HIS A 177 -13.54 11.68 8.04
CA HIS A 177 -13.23 11.04 9.31
C HIS A 177 -14.20 9.88 9.57
N HIS A 178 -13.67 8.81 10.12
CA HIS A 178 -14.42 7.62 10.46
C HIS A 178 -14.58 7.51 11.99
N PHE A 179 -15.76 7.14 12.44
CA PHE A 179 -16.07 7.01 13.85
C PHE A 179 -16.41 5.56 14.19
N THR A 180 -15.93 5.09 15.33
CA THR A 180 -16.43 3.82 15.85
C THR A 180 -17.89 3.94 16.27
N GLN A 181 -18.70 2.96 15.94
CA GLN A 181 -20.13 2.95 16.21
C GLN A 181 -20.62 1.58 16.66
N PHE A 182 -21.68 1.58 17.46
CA PHE A 182 -22.35 0.35 17.84
C PHE A 182 -23.04 -0.26 16.62
N ASP A 183 -22.83 -1.56 16.43
CA ASP A 183 -23.63 -2.30 15.48
C ASP A 183 -24.94 -2.74 16.14
N PRO A 184 -26.11 -2.35 15.59
CA PRO A 184 -27.42 -2.75 16.11
C PRO A 184 -27.61 -4.28 16.18
N LEU A 185 -26.91 -5.04 15.32
CA LEU A 185 -26.97 -6.50 15.30
C LEU A 185 -26.23 -7.14 16.50
N TYR A 186 -25.23 -6.42 17.08
CA TYR A 186 -24.40 -6.91 18.17
C TYR A 186 -24.61 -6.17 19.49
N LYS A 187 -25.83 -5.69 19.76
CA LYS A 187 -26.20 -4.90 20.96
C LYS A 187 -25.76 -5.51 22.28
N LYS A 188 -25.70 -6.84 22.38
CA LYS A 188 -25.30 -7.54 23.62
C LYS A 188 -23.81 -7.41 23.94
N GLU A 189 -22.95 -7.18 22.95
CA GLU A 189 -21.51 -7.20 23.14
C GLU A 189 -20.90 -5.87 23.61
N LYS A 190 -21.66 -4.77 23.58
CA LYS A 190 -21.20 -3.40 23.91
C LYS A 190 -19.90 -3.00 23.18
N LYS A 191 -19.65 -3.59 22.02
CA LYS A 191 -18.47 -3.33 21.19
C LYS A 191 -18.82 -2.31 20.11
N GLU A 192 -17.88 -1.42 19.86
CA GLU A 192 -17.98 -0.46 18.75
C GLU A 192 -17.06 -0.91 17.62
N TRP A 193 -17.55 -0.77 16.41
CA TRP A 193 -16.87 -1.18 15.18
C TRP A 193 -16.50 0.03 14.34
N LEU A 194 -15.30 0.04 13.80
CA LEU A 194 -14.91 0.95 12.74
C LEU A 194 -15.34 0.33 11.41
N LYS A 195 -16.33 0.94 10.75
CA LYS A 195 -16.85 0.47 9.46
C LYS A 195 -16.27 1.28 8.33
N LEU A 196 -15.73 0.58 7.31
CA LEU A 196 -15.04 1.18 6.19
C LEU A 196 -15.57 0.64 4.87
N TYR A 197 -15.56 1.49 3.84
CA TYR A 197 -15.56 1.03 2.46
C TYR A 197 -14.12 0.73 2.05
N ILE A 198 -13.87 -0.50 1.60
CA ILE A 198 -12.53 -0.96 1.20
C ILE A 198 -12.57 -1.48 -0.25
N PRO A 199 -12.08 -0.69 -1.21
CA PRO A 199 -12.02 -1.07 -2.62
C PRO A 199 -11.17 -2.31 -2.83
N ALA A 200 -11.44 -3.06 -3.89
CA ALA A 200 -10.61 -4.17 -4.32
C ALA A 200 -9.17 -3.71 -4.59
N ARG A 201 -8.18 -4.52 -4.23
CA ARG A 201 -6.75 -4.24 -4.47
C ARG A 201 -6.29 -2.91 -3.88
N SER A 202 -6.76 -2.60 -2.69
CA SER A 202 -6.39 -1.37 -2.00
C SER A 202 -5.96 -1.64 -0.56
N ALA A 203 -5.23 -0.70 -0.01
CA ALA A 203 -4.93 -0.65 1.40
C ALA A 203 -5.10 0.79 1.91
N VAL A 204 -5.59 0.92 3.13
CA VAL A 204 -5.75 2.19 3.81
C VAL A 204 -5.11 2.13 5.19
N VAL A 205 -4.44 3.21 5.57
CA VAL A 205 -3.90 3.40 6.91
C VAL A 205 -4.68 4.52 7.58
N LEU A 206 -5.26 4.19 8.73
CA LEU A 206 -5.97 5.16 9.54
C LEU A 206 -5.20 5.45 10.82
N LYS A 207 -5.32 6.69 11.30
CA LYS A 207 -4.73 7.14 12.56
C LYS A 207 -5.83 7.63 13.49
N LYS A 208 -5.74 7.21 14.75
CA LYS A 208 -6.68 7.69 15.75
C LYS A 208 -6.46 9.16 16.05
N VAL A 209 -7.51 9.97 15.91
CA VAL A 209 -7.48 11.40 16.23
C VAL A 209 -7.36 11.55 17.75
N LYS A 210 -6.37 12.30 18.21
CA LYS A 210 -6.21 12.64 19.62
C LYS A 210 -7.10 13.82 19.93
N LYS A 211 -8.06 13.66 20.84
CA LYS A 211 -8.81 14.82 21.34
C LYS A 211 -7.82 15.80 21.98
N ALA A 212 -7.86 17.05 21.53
CA ALA A 212 -7.17 18.11 22.24
C ALA A 212 -7.66 18.11 23.69
N LYS A 213 -6.72 18.10 24.63
CA LYS A 213 -7.02 18.23 26.06
C LYS A 213 -7.44 19.66 26.38
#